data_4a9121ab661b354f2564b3e2dabf941b
#
_entry.id   4a9121ab661b354f2564b3e2dabf941b
#
_cell.length_a   1.000
_cell.length_b   1.000
_cell.length_c   1.000
_cell.angle_alpha   90.00
_cell.angle_beta   90.00
_cell.angle_gamma   90.00
#
_symmetry.space_group_name_H-M   'P 1'
#
loop_
_entity.id
_entity.type
_entity.pdbx_description
1 polymer ?
#
loop_
_entity_poly.entity_id
_entity_poly.type
_entity_poly.pdbx_seq_one_letter_code
_entity_poly.pdbx_strand_id
1 'polypeptide(L)'
;MKLNLWFAIELVKQALRCERKGDKDLTPLQASRILPAMERSLKASKACLRARCLSRRKTLSPECAAAASRGILQRLRALDEYAHAHGLHTYVSRDGEVDTHALIRLGLARGKRVVVPVVQRGSRVLEHAEIQTLEQLQTGPWGLLQPALEDTNRFADLAKIDLVVVPGLAFDERGFRLGLGGGYYDRFLARIEVPKIGLTYSSLFFRELPVERHDVRVDIVLTESKTYRGGAS
;
A
#
# COMPACT_ATOMS: atom_id res chain seq x y z
N MET A 1 17.09 28.52 -5.97
CA MET A 1 15.69 28.95 -6.15
C MET A 1 14.80 27.76 -5.75
N LYS A 2 14.22 27.81 -4.55
CA LYS A 2 13.33 26.74 -4.04
C LYS A 2 11.97 26.91 -4.70
N LEU A 3 11.67 26.11 -5.73
CA LEU A 3 10.30 26.04 -6.24
C LEU A 3 9.41 25.53 -5.09
N ASN A 4 8.44 26.34 -4.73
CA ASN A 4 7.53 26.08 -3.63
C ASN A 4 6.72 24.82 -3.97
N LEU A 5 6.73 23.80 -3.14
CA LEU A 5 6.03 22.51 -3.32
C LEU A 5 4.53 22.73 -3.67
N TRP A 6 3.95 23.79 -3.12
CA TRP A 6 2.59 24.24 -3.43
C TRP A 6 2.41 24.62 -4.91
N PHE A 7 3.40 25.29 -5.52
CA PHE A 7 3.36 25.70 -6.92
C PHE A 7 3.45 24.50 -7.88
N ALA A 8 4.26 23.49 -7.52
CA ALA A 8 4.34 22.24 -8.29
C ALA A 8 3.05 21.44 -8.21
N ILE A 9 2.40 21.40 -7.05
CA ILE A 9 1.09 20.75 -6.86
C ILE A 9 0.00 21.48 -7.64
N GLU A 10 0.02 22.82 -7.69
CA GLU A 10 -0.97 23.61 -8.41
C GLU A 10 -0.81 23.49 -9.93
N LEU A 11 0.44 23.44 -10.44
CA LEU A 11 0.72 23.15 -11.85
C LEU A 11 0.23 21.75 -12.27
N VAL A 12 0.43 20.74 -11.42
CA VAL A 12 -0.09 19.38 -11.65
C VAL A 12 -1.63 19.37 -11.67
N LYS A 13 -2.27 20.08 -10.74
CA LYS A 13 -3.74 20.20 -10.72
C LYS A 13 -4.27 20.91 -11.96
N GLN A 14 -3.58 21.94 -12.44
CA GLN A 14 -3.96 22.70 -13.61
C GLN A 14 -3.82 21.86 -14.89
N ALA A 15 -2.76 21.06 -15.01
CA ALA A 15 -2.56 20.15 -16.15
C ALA A 15 -3.57 19.00 -16.15
N LEU A 16 -3.91 18.42 -14.97
CA LEU A 16 -4.94 17.39 -14.85
C LEU A 16 -6.36 17.92 -15.10
N ARG A 17 -6.61 19.23 -14.85
CA ARG A 17 -7.88 19.89 -15.22
C ARG A 17 -8.00 20.07 -16.73
N CYS A 18 -6.91 20.38 -17.43
CA CYS A 18 -6.89 20.47 -18.90
C CYS A 18 -7.20 19.10 -19.55
N GLU A 19 -6.63 18.00 -19.06
CA GLU A 19 -6.95 16.65 -19.58
C GLU A 19 -8.44 16.27 -19.42
N ARG A 20 -9.10 16.70 -18.33
CA ARG A 20 -10.54 16.41 -18.09
C ARG A 20 -11.49 17.27 -18.92
N LYS A 21 -11.04 18.42 -19.43
CA LYS A 21 -11.89 19.34 -20.23
C LYS A 21 -11.80 19.13 -21.72
N GLY A 22 -11.01 18.17 -22.22
CA GLY A 22 -10.91 17.88 -23.64
C GLY A 22 -10.32 19.05 -24.46
N ASP A 23 -9.51 19.90 -23.82
CA ASP A 23 -8.84 21.01 -24.48
C ASP A 23 -7.83 20.48 -25.51
N LYS A 24 -8.13 20.70 -26.78
CA LYS A 24 -7.38 20.24 -27.97
C LYS A 24 -6.09 21.02 -28.25
N ASP A 25 -5.63 21.83 -27.27
CA ASP A 25 -4.65 22.89 -27.55
C ASP A 25 -3.19 22.57 -27.23
N LEU A 26 -2.86 21.34 -26.79
CA LEU A 26 -1.47 20.93 -26.64
C LEU A 26 -0.98 20.22 -27.92
N THR A 27 -0.07 20.87 -28.63
CA THR A 27 0.58 20.20 -29.76
C THR A 27 1.40 19.01 -29.28
N PRO A 28 1.55 17.93 -30.08
CA PRO A 28 2.37 16.76 -29.72
C PRO A 28 3.80 17.12 -29.27
N LEU A 29 4.36 18.21 -29.81
CA LEU A 29 5.69 18.71 -29.46
C LEU A 29 5.74 19.36 -28.07
N GLN A 30 4.67 20.03 -27.65
CA GLN A 30 4.56 20.60 -26.30
C GLN A 30 4.32 19.50 -25.25
N ALA A 31 3.46 18.54 -25.55
CA ALA A 31 3.22 17.38 -24.70
C ALA A 31 4.50 16.57 -24.43
N SER A 32 5.34 16.34 -25.46
CA SER A 32 6.60 15.61 -25.33
C SER A 32 7.64 16.29 -24.41
N ARG A 33 7.57 17.60 -24.23
CA ARG A 33 8.44 18.37 -23.33
C ARG A 33 7.88 18.51 -21.91
N ILE A 34 6.56 18.66 -21.78
CA ILE A 34 5.89 18.89 -20.50
C ILE A 34 5.76 17.59 -19.68
N LEU A 35 5.34 16.49 -20.32
CA LEU A 35 5.14 15.20 -19.65
C LEU A 35 6.37 14.71 -18.87
N PRO A 36 7.59 14.65 -19.43
CA PRO A 36 8.78 14.22 -18.68
C PRO A 36 9.16 15.14 -17.52
N ALA A 37 8.86 16.45 -17.64
CA ALA A 37 9.12 17.40 -16.55
C ALA A 37 8.12 17.19 -15.39
N MET A 38 6.85 16.95 -15.72
CA MET A 38 5.81 16.61 -14.74
C MET A 38 6.11 15.30 -14.02
N GLU A 39 6.50 14.25 -14.74
CA GLU A 39 6.88 12.97 -14.13
C GLU A 39 8.09 13.10 -13.19
N ARG A 40 9.11 13.87 -13.57
CA ARG A 40 10.25 14.17 -12.70
C ARG A 40 9.82 14.90 -11.44
N SER A 41 8.96 15.91 -11.56
CA SER A 41 8.41 16.67 -10.42
C SER A 41 7.60 15.78 -9.49
N LEU A 42 6.77 14.90 -10.04
CA LEU A 42 5.96 13.96 -9.29
C LEU A 42 6.82 12.94 -8.52
N LYS A 43 7.84 12.37 -9.19
CA LYS A 43 8.81 11.46 -8.56
C LYS A 43 9.58 12.13 -7.43
N ALA A 44 10.02 13.39 -7.63
CA ALA A 44 10.67 14.18 -6.60
C ALA A 44 9.74 14.44 -5.40
N SER A 45 8.47 14.77 -5.66
CA SER A 45 7.46 14.97 -4.61
C SER A 45 7.20 13.70 -3.82
N LYS A 46 7.05 12.54 -4.50
CA LYS A 46 6.92 11.23 -3.83
C LYS A 46 8.17 10.90 -3.00
N ALA A 47 9.38 11.19 -3.50
CA ALA A 47 10.63 10.92 -2.77
C ALA A 47 10.74 11.75 -1.48
N CYS A 48 10.44 13.05 -1.55
CA CYS A 48 10.41 13.94 -0.39
C CYS A 48 9.38 13.47 0.65
N LEU A 49 8.18 13.10 0.19
CA LEU A 49 7.11 12.63 1.07
C LEU A 49 7.46 11.29 1.72
N ARG A 50 8.12 10.36 1.00
CA ARG A 50 8.65 9.10 1.60
C ARG A 50 9.61 9.38 2.74
N ALA A 51 10.57 10.28 2.54
CA ALA A 51 11.54 10.64 3.59
C ALA A 51 10.83 11.21 4.83
N ARG A 52 9.83 12.08 4.64
CA ARG A 52 9.02 12.64 5.75
C ARG A 52 8.22 11.57 6.48
N CYS A 53 7.56 10.68 5.75
CA CYS A 53 6.78 9.58 6.34
C CYS A 53 7.67 8.60 7.10
N LEU A 54 8.84 8.24 6.56
CA LEU A 54 9.80 7.40 7.25
C LEU A 54 10.34 8.05 8.53
N SER A 55 10.65 9.35 8.50
CA SER A 55 11.05 10.10 9.69
C SER A 55 9.93 10.10 10.74
N ARG A 56 8.69 10.41 10.33
CA ARG A 56 7.52 10.43 11.22
C ARG A 56 7.22 9.05 11.82
N ARG A 57 7.38 7.98 11.03
CA ARG A 57 7.23 6.60 11.51
C ARG A 57 8.23 6.29 12.63
N LYS A 58 9.47 6.75 12.52
CA LYS A 58 10.52 6.56 13.55
C LYS A 58 10.28 7.32 14.84
N THR A 59 9.46 8.37 14.83
CA THR A 59 9.12 9.15 16.05
C THR A 59 7.97 8.55 16.85
N LEU A 60 7.28 7.53 16.35
CA LEU A 60 6.27 6.81 17.11
C LEU A 60 6.96 5.93 18.16
N SER A 61 6.56 6.10 19.44
CA SER A 61 7.06 5.19 20.47
C SER A 61 6.51 3.76 20.24
N PRO A 62 7.24 2.72 20.65
CA PRO A 62 6.78 1.34 20.52
C PRO A 62 5.40 1.11 21.16
N GLU A 63 5.13 1.74 22.31
CA GLU A 63 3.85 1.64 23.02
C GLU A 63 2.71 2.26 22.22
N CYS A 64 2.91 3.47 21.66
CA CYS A 64 1.94 4.14 20.79
C CYS A 64 1.67 3.33 19.53
N ALA A 65 2.71 2.81 18.88
CA ALA A 65 2.59 1.98 17.69
C ALA A 65 1.82 0.67 17.97
N ALA A 66 2.11 0.01 19.11
CA ALA A 66 1.40 -1.19 19.52
C ALA A 66 -0.06 -0.91 19.86
N ALA A 67 -0.36 0.18 20.58
CA ALA A 67 -1.74 0.58 20.88
C ALA A 67 -2.53 0.90 19.61
N ALA A 68 -1.95 1.67 18.69
CA ALA A 68 -2.54 1.99 17.41
C ALA A 68 -2.78 0.73 16.55
N SER A 69 -1.80 -0.18 16.49
CA SER A 69 -1.94 -1.44 15.75
C SER A 69 -3.08 -2.30 16.31
N ARG A 70 -3.26 -2.37 17.64
CA ARG A 70 -4.40 -3.06 18.25
C ARG A 70 -5.74 -2.43 17.85
N GLY A 71 -5.84 -1.10 17.87
CA GLY A 71 -7.05 -0.38 17.44
C GLY A 71 -7.39 -0.62 15.97
N ILE A 72 -6.37 -0.62 15.10
CA ILE A 72 -6.53 -0.92 13.66
C ILE A 72 -7.00 -2.37 13.48
N LEU A 73 -6.38 -3.34 14.16
CA LEU A 73 -6.78 -4.75 14.09
C LEU A 73 -8.22 -4.96 14.59
N GLN A 74 -8.63 -4.26 15.65
CA GLN A 74 -10.01 -4.33 16.13
C GLN A 74 -11.00 -3.84 15.07
N ARG A 75 -10.70 -2.74 14.37
CA ARG A 75 -11.52 -2.24 13.27
C ARG A 75 -11.56 -3.19 12.09
N LEU A 76 -10.41 -3.77 11.71
CA LEU A 76 -10.34 -4.77 10.64
C LEU A 76 -11.24 -5.97 10.93
N ARG A 77 -11.20 -6.47 12.17
CA ARG A 77 -12.05 -7.61 12.59
C ARG A 77 -13.55 -7.34 12.56
N ALA A 78 -13.94 -6.08 12.64
CA ALA A 78 -15.34 -5.63 12.60
C ALA A 78 -15.86 -5.43 11.16
N LEU A 79 -15.01 -5.58 10.15
CA LEU A 79 -15.43 -5.47 8.75
C LEU A 79 -16.01 -6.80 8.24
N ASP A 80 -17.09 -6.68 7.49
CA ASP A 80 -17.72 -7.83 6.81
C ASP A 80 -16.77 -8.47 5.80
N GLU A 81 -15.95 -7.65 5.11
CA GLU A 81 -14.93 -8.10 4.18
C GLU A 81 -13.91 -9.05 4.86
N TYR A 82 -13.55 -8.79 6.11
CA TYR A 82 -12.68 -9.68 6.87
C TYR A 82 -13.44 -10.90 7.42
N ALA A 83 -14.67 -10.71 7.88
CA ALA A 83 -15.45 -11.79 8.49
C ALA A 83 -15.71 -12.92 7.47
N HIS A 84 -16.06 -12.56 6.23
CA HIS A 84 -16.41 -13.52 5.18
C HIS A 84 -15.20 -14.03 4.37
N ALA A 85 -14.03 -13.41 4.46
CA ALA A 85 -12.84 -13.87 3.75
C ALA A 85 -12.38 -15.24 4.26
N HIS A 86 -12.19 -16.20 3.37
CA HIS A 86 -11.55 -17.49 3.63
C HIS A 86 -10.05 -17.44 3.29
N GLY A 87 -9.69 -16.73 2.22
CA GLY A 87 -8.32 -16.49 1.77
C GLY A 87 -7.87 -15.06 2.09
N LEU A 88 -6.96 -14.91 3.04
CA LEU A 88 -6.39 -13.64 3.48
C LEU A 88 -4.97 -13.48 2.95
N HIS A 89 -4.74 -12.51 2.06
CA HIS A 89 -3.39 -12.07 1.73
C HIS A 89 -2.99 -10.91 2.63
N THR A 90 -1.85 -10.98 3.28
CA THR A 90 -1.35 -9.90 4.13
C THR A 90 0.18 -9.81 4.08
N TYR A 91 0.72 -8.60 4.20
CA TYR A 91 2.16 -8.42 4.40
C TYR A 91 2.56 -8.89 5.80
N VAL A 92 3.82 -9.26 5.95
CA VAL A 92 4.45 -9.50 7.25
C VAL A 92 5.10 -8.20 7.69
N SER A 93 4.57 -7.60 8.74
CA SER A 93 5.01 -6.29 9.20
C SER A 93 6.44 -6.33 9.73
N ARG A 94 7.15 -5.24 9.52
CA ARG A 94 8.46 -4.94 10.08
C ARG A 94 8.38 -3.73 11.02
N ASP A 95 9.47 -3.43 11.70
CA ASP A 95 9.53 -2.34 12.67
C ASP A 95 8.96 -1.02 12.12
N GLY A 96 8.09 -0.41 12.92
CA GLY A 96 7.41 0.83 12.59
C GLY A 96 6.24 0.71 11.62
N GLU A 97 5.92 -0.49 11.12
CA GLU A 97 4.68 -0.75 10.37
C GLU A 97 3.52 -1.08 11.33
N VAL A 98 2.29 -0.97 10.84
CA VAL A 98 1.13 -1.50 11.58
C VAL A 98 1.32 -3.01 11.71
N ASP A 99 1.28 -3.51 12.94
CA ASP A 99 1.56 -4.93 13.23
C ASP A 99 0.51 -5.85 12.61
N THR A 100 0.99 -6.76 11.75
CA THR A 100 0.17 -7.81 11.12
C THR A 100 0.43 -9.20 11.68
N HIS A 101 1.40 -9.39 12.58
CA HIS A 101 1.64 -10.70 13.20
C HIS A 101 0.43 -11.18 14.00
N ALA A 102 -0.22 -10.26 14.72
CA ALA A 102 -1.46 -10.57 15.44
C ALA A 102 -2.62 -10.91 14.48
N LEU A 103 -2.69 -10.25 13.32
CA LEU A 103 -3.67 -10.55 12.27
C LEU A 103 -3.42 -11.94 11.68
N ILE A 104 -2.17 -12.29 11.38
CA ILE A 104 -1.77 -13.59 10.85
C ILE A 104 -2.16 -14.70 11.82
N ARG A 105 -1.76 -14.59 13.10
CA ARG A 105 -2.14 -15.57 14.14
C ARG A 105 -3.65 -15.74 14.23
N LEU A 106 -4.39 -14.64 14.21
CA LEU A 106 -5.85 -14.68 14.29
C LEU A 106 -6.47 -15.33 13.07
N GLY A 107 -5.96 -15.05 11.86
CA GLY A 107 -6.42 -15.67 10.62
C GLY A 107 -6.24 -17.18 10.66
N LEU A 108 -5.03 -17.63 10.99
CA LEU A 108 -4.72 -19.06 11.14
C LEU A 108 -5.59 -19.75 12.20
N ALA A 109 -5.74 -19.14 13.37
CA ALA A 109 -6.57 -19.68 14.45
C ALA A 109 -8.07 -19.78 14.08
N ARG A 110 -8.52 -19.02 13.09
CA ARG A 110 -9.88 -19.07 12.54
C ARG A 110 -10.02 -19.96 11.30
N GLY A 111 -8.99 -20.72 10.97
CA GLY A 111 -8.97 -21.59 9.80
C GLY A 111 -8.95 -20.85 8.46
N LYS A 112 -8.59 -19.57 8.44
CA LYS A 112 -8.39 -18.85 7.19
C LYS A 112 -7.08 -19.30 6.53
N ARG A 113 -7.10 -19.44 5.20
CA ARG A 113 -5.87 -19.53 4.43
C ARG A 113 -5.12 -18.21 4.53
N VAL A 114 -3.90 -18.23 5.03
CA VAL A 114 -3.07 -17.03 5.13
C VAL A 114 -1.95 -17.08 4.10
N VAL A 115 -1.96 -16.10 3.20
CA VAL A 115 -0.99 -15.96 2.12
C VAL A 115 -0.16 -14.72 2.36
N VAL A 116 1.16 -14.85 2.25
CA VAL A 116 2.11 -13.75 2.45
C VAL A 116 2.96 -13.54 1.20
N PRO A 117 3.43 -12.30 0.97
CA PRO A 117 4.30 -12.00 -0.16
C PRO A 117 5.69 -12.58 0.05
N VAL A 118 6.30 -13.03 -1.05
CA VAL A 118 7.70 -13.41 -1.13
C VAL A 118 8.38 -12.58 -2.20
N VAL A 119 9.50 -11.95 -1.83
CA VAL A 119 10.30 -11.15 -2.76
C VAL A 119 11.63 -11.83 -3.05
N GLN A 120 12.09 -11.73 -4.29
CA GLN A 120 13.36 -12.25 -4.73
C GLN A 120 14.24 -11.11 -5.26
N ARG A 121 15.55 -11.19 -4.99
CA ARG A 121 16.51 -10.22 -5.55
C ARG A 121 16.52 -10.34 -7.09
N GLY A 122 16.52 -9.20 -7.75
CA GLY A 122 16.52 -9.15 -9.23
C GLY A 122 15.13 -9.30 -9.86
N SER A 123 14.11 -9.77 -9.12
CA SER A 123 12.72 -9.81 -9.59
C SER A 123 11.96 -8.54 -9.21
N ARG A 124 11.01 -8.16 -10.06
CA ARG A 124 10.00 -7.14 -9.76
C ARG A 124 8.60 -7.74 -9.56
N VAL A 125 8.52 -9.05 -9.60
CA VAL A 125 7.29 -9.80 -9.38
C VAL A 125 7.18 -10.12 -7.88
N LEU A 126 6.01 -9.92 -7.33
CA LEU A 126 5.66 -10.39 -6.00
C LEU A 126 5.18 -11.82 -6.13
N GLU A 127 5.91 -12.75 -5.54
CA GLU A 127 5.47 -14.13 -5.39
C GLU A 127 4.68 -14.26 -4.10
N HIS A 128 3.98 -15.37 -3.95
CA HIS A 128 3.07 -15.58 -2.83
C HIS A 128 3.29 -16.98 -2.25
N ALA A 129 3.23 -17.09 -0.92
CA ALA A 129 3.30 -18.36 -0.23
C ALA A 129 2.20 -18.46 0.83
N GLU A 130 1.57 -19.62 0.92
CA GLU A 130 0.69 -19.97 2.02
C GLU A 130 1.52 -20.38 3.23
N ILE A 131 1.13 -19.90 4.40
CA ILE A 131 1.76 -20.26 5.68
C ILE A 131 0.73 -20.84 6.64
N GLN A 132 1.20 -21.77 7.48
CA GLN A 132 0.39 -22.39 8.53
C GLN A 132 0.78 -21.87 9.93
N THR A 133 1.99 -21.32 10.06
CA THR A 133 2.51 -20.78 11.31
C THR A 133 3.48 -19.61 11.03
N LEU A 134 3.72 -18.77 12.05
CA LEU A 134 4.70 -17.68 11.93
C LEU A 134 6.15 -18.19 12.01
N GLU A 135 6.38 -19.37 12.56
CA GLU A 135 7.69 -19.99 12.68
C GLU A 135 8.29 -20.39 11.32
N GLN A 136 7.46 -20.47 10.28
CA GLN A 136 7.91 -20.65 8.89
C GLN A 136 8.60 -19.41 8.30
N LEU A 137 8.47 -18.26 8.98
CA LEU A 137 9.06 -17.00 8.50
C LEU A 137 10.55 -16.94 8.86
N GLN A 138 11.36 -16.58 7.89
CA GLN A 138 12.79 -16.33 8.04
C GLN A 138 13.18 -15.00 7.41
N THR A 139 14.36 -14.48 7.74
CA THR A 139 14.86 -13.24 7.17
C THR A 139 15.25 -13.43 5.72
N GLY A 140 14.51 -12.78 4.83
CA GLY A 140 14.76 -12.77 3.40
C GLY A 140 15.47 -11.49 2.92
N PRO A 141 15.38 -11.17 1.63
CA PRO A 141 15.96 -9.96 1.04
C PRO A 141 15.52 -8.69 1.77
N TRP A 142 16.45 -7.73 1.93
CA TRP A 142 16.23 -6.42 2.60
C TRP A 142 15.72 -6.51 4.05
N GLY A 143 15.94 -7.65 4.72
CA GLY A 143 15.49 -7.90 6.08
C GLY A 143 13.98 -8.10 6.20
N LEU A 144 13.30 -8.46 5.12
CA LEU A 144 11.88 -8.80 5.14
C LEU A 144 11.69 -10.21 5.71
N LEU A 145 10.72 -10.38 6.60
CA LEU A 145 10.30 -11.70 7.05
C LEU A 145 9.40 -12.34 6.00
N GLN A 146 9.78 -13.51 5.52
CA GLN A 146 9.04 -14.28 4.53
C GLN A 146 9.35 -15.76 4.66
N PRO A 147 8.50 -16.70 4.22
CA PRO A 147 8.86 -18.11 4.21
C PRO A 147 9.89 -18.39 3.12
N ALA A 148 10.62 -19.50 3.24
CA ALA A 148 11.31 -20.08 2.09
C ALA A 148 10.26 -20.40 1.03
N LEU A 149 10.55 -20.03 -0.22
CA LEU A 149 9.65 -20.34 -1.33
C LEU A 149 9.97 -21.72 -1.86
N GLU A 150 9.19 -22.68 -1.44
CA GLU A 150 9.24 -24.06 -1.91
C GLU A 150 7.99 -24.36 -2.74
N ASP A 151 8.01 -25.39 -3.55
CA ASP A 151 6.85 -25.78 -4.35
C ASP A 151 5.64 -26.15 -3.50
N THR A 152 5.89 -26.69 -2.30
CA THR A 152 4.85 -27.10 -1.36
C THR A 152 4.06 -25.94 -0.75
N ASN A 153 4.65 -24.75 -0.67
CA ASN A 153 3.99 -23.56 -0.10
C ASN A 153 3.75 -22.44 -1.13
N ARG A 154 4.18 -22.61 -2.37
CA ARG A 154 3.99 -21.65 -3.44
C ARG A 154 2.50 -21.50 -3.71
N PHE A 155 2.00 -20.27 -3.60
CA PHE A 155 0.61 -19.96 -3.82
C PHE A 155 0.42 -19.28 -5.17
N ALA A 156 0.00 -20.05 -6.16
CA ALA A 156 -0.14 -19.58 -7.55
C ALA A 156 -1.58 -19.15 -7.91
N ASP A 157 -2.58 -19.73 -7.24
CA ASP A 157 -3.99 -19.51 -7.54
C ASP A 157 -4.55 -18.29 -6.79
N LEU A 158 -4.36 -17.11 -7.38
CA LEU A 158 -4.82 -15.85 -6.80
C LEU A 158 -6.35 -15.75 -6.65
N ALA A 159 -7.11 -16.57 -7.37
CA ALA A 159 -8.58 -16.60 -7.24
C ALA A 159 -9.06 -17.12 -5.87
N LYS A 160 -8.18 -17.77 -5.13
CA LYS A 160 -8.47 -18.22 -3.75
C LYS A 160 -8.16 -17.16 -2.67
N ILE A 161 -7.78 -15.97 -3.06
CA ILE A 161 -7.65 -14.81 -2.16
C ILE A 161 -8.97 -14.05 -2.19
N ASP A 162 -9.56 -13.83 -1.03
CA ASP A 162 -10.83 -13.10 -0.88
C ASP A 162 -10.61 -11.68 -0.33
N LEU A 163 -9.45 -11.43 0.27
CA LEU A 163 -9.11 -10.14 0.89
C LEU A 163 -7.62 -9.90 0.84
N VAL A 164 -7.22 -8.69 0.48
CA VAL A 164 -5.81 -8.25 0.53
C VAL A 164 -5.64 -7.13 1.55
N VAL A 165 -4.77 -7.35 2.53
CA VAL A 165 -4.26 -6.30 3.42
C VAL A 165 -2.98 -5.74 2.83
N VAL A 166 -3.00 -4.44 2.52
CA VAL A 166 -2.02 -3.75 1.68
C VAL A 166 -1.10 -2.87 2.53
N PRO A 167 0.24 -3.03 2.43
CA PRO A 167 1.19 -2.16 3.12
C PRO A 167 1.31 -0.81 2.43
N GLY A 168 1.67 0.22 3.21
CA GLY A 168 2.03 1.54 2.70
C GLY A 168 2.82 2.35 3.73
N LEU A 169 3.57 3.34 3.25
CA LEU A 169 4.16 4.37 4.12
C LEU A 169 3.11 5.38 4.56
N ALA A 170 2.13 5.63 3.69
CA ALA A 170 1.03 6.55 3.91
C ALA A 170 -0.15 6.18 3.00
N PHE A 171 -1.34 6.63 3.36
CA PHE A 171 -2.56 6.51 2.55
C PHE A 171 -3.30 7.83 2.50
N ASP A 172 -4.20 8.01 1.52
CA ASP A 172 -5.07 9.17 1.43
C ASP A 172 -6.56 8.81 1.44
N GLU A 173 -7.42 9.85 1.51
CA GLU A 173 -8.88 9.72 1.55
C GLU A 173 -9.47 9.02 0.32
N ARG A 174 -8.76 9.04 -0.81
CA ARG A 174 -9.15 8.39 -2.06
C ARG A 174 -8.73 6.92 -2.13
N GLY A 175 -8.01 6.43 -1.13
CA GLY A 175 -7.47 5.07 -1.08
C GLY A 175 -6.12 4.90 -1.79
N PHE A 176 -5.50 5.96 -2.27
CA PHE A 176 -4.15 5.85 -2.83
C PHE A 176 -3.10 5.71 -1.73
N ARG A 177 -2.02 5.01 -2.05
CA ARG A 177 -0.94 4.77 -1.11
C ARG A 177 0.40 5.27 -1.61
N LEU A 178 1.24 5.65 -0.68
CA LEU A 178 2.65 5.90 -0.89
C LEU A 178 3.43 4.66 -0.48
N GLY A 179 3.96 3.91 -1.45
CA GLY A 179 4.84 2.76 -1.20
C GLY A 179 6.31 3.17 -1.16
N LEU A 180 7.20 2.19 -0.97
CA LEU A 180 8.66 2.39 -0.96
C LEU A 180 9.27 2.65 -2.36
N GLY A 181 8.48 2.50 -3.43
CA GLY A 181 8.89 2.82 -4.81
C GLY A 181 9.26 1.63 -5.68
N GLY A 182 9.19 0.40 -5.20
CA GLY A 182 9.45 -0.82 -5.98
C GLY A 182 8.31 -1.22 -6.92
N GLY A 183 7.10 -0.71 -6.71
CA GLY A 183 5.90 -1.01 -7.50
C GLY A 183 5.42 -2.47 -7.42
N TYR A 184 5.90 -3.24 -6.45
CA TYR A 184 5.50 -4.65 -6.28
C TYR A 184 4.00 -4.82 -6.10
N TYR A 185 3.43 -4.06 -5.17
CA TYR A 185 2.00 -4.13 -4.87
C TYR A 185 1.14 -3.54 -5.98
N ASP A 186 1.58 -2.52 -6.73
CA ASP A 186 0.78 -1.98 -7.84
C ASP A 186 0.60 -3.02 -8.93
N ARG A 187 1.68 -3.74 -9.27
CA ARG A 187 1.59 -4.86 -10.23
C ARG A 187 0.77 -6.04 -9.74
N PHE A 188 0.83 -6.35 -8.45
CA PHE A 188 0.02 -7.42 -7.86
C PHE A 188 -1.47 -7.03 -7.83
N LEU A 189 -1.78 -5.86 -7.28
CA LEU A 189 -3.16 -5.42 -7.09
C LEU A 189 -3.90 -5.16 -8.40
N ALA A 190 -3.19 -4.86 -9.49
CA ALA A 190 -3.75 -4.74 -10.83
C ALA A 190 -4.25 -6.08 -11.41
N ARG A 191 -3.90 -7.22 -10.79
CA ARG A 191 -4.24 -8.58 -11.25
C ARG A 191 -5.34 -9.24 -10.43
N ILE A 192 -5.88 -8.54 -9.43
CA ILE A 192 -6.81 -9.13 -8.46
C ILE A 192 -7.98 -8.17 -8.17
N GLU A 193 -9.20 -8.71 -8.25
CA GLU A 193 -10.44 -7.95 -8.08
C GLU A 193 -11.15 -8.36 -6.78
N VAL A 194 -10.48 -8.20 -5.65
CA VAL A 194 -11.02 -8.47 -4.33
C VAL A 194 -10.88 -7.24 -3.44
N PRO A 195 -11.60 -7.15 -2.32
CA PRO A 195 -11.44 -6.07 -1.37
C PRO A 195 -9.98 -5.87 -0.96
N LYS A 196 -9.52 -4.63 -1.00
CA LYS A 196 -8.16 -4.19 -0.67
C LYS A 196 -8.24 -3.25 0.51
N ILE A 197 -7.58 -3.58 1.61
CA ILE A 197 -7.60 -2.80 2.85
C ILE A 197 -6.20 -2.30 3.17
N GLY A 198 -6.01 -0.99 3.19
CA GLY A 198 -4.78 -0.34 3.62
C GLY A 198 -4.77 -0.13 5.12
N LEU A 199 -3.65 -0.42 5.77
CA LEU A 199 -3.45 -0.14 7.20
C LEU A 199 -2.42 0.97 7.37
N THR A 200 -2.75 2.00 8.15
CA THR A 200 -1.84 3.10 8.44
C THR A 200 -2.15 3.76 9.78
N TYR A 201 -1.17 4.42 10.38
CA TYR A 201 -1.39 5.29 11.54
C TYR A 201 -2.04 6.60 11.10
N SER A 202 -2.92 7.19 11.93
CA SER A 202 -3.57 8.47 11.64
C SER A 202 -2.55 9.57 11.31
N SER A 203 -1.37 9.52 11.92
CA SER A 203 -0.28 10.45 11.65
C SER A 203 0.31 10.34 10.23
N LEU A 204 0.05 9.24 9.53
CA LEU A 204 0.51 8.94 8.16
C LEU A 204 -0.68 8.85 7.18
N PHE A 205 -1.84 9.35 7.57
CA PHE A 205 -3.00 9.49 6.72
C PHE A 205 -3.11 10.93 6.20
N PHE A 206 -3.33 11.10 4.91
CA PHE A 206 -3.32 12.38 4.22
C PHE A 206 -4.66 12.62 3.52
N ARG A 207 -5.01 13.88 3.29
CA ARG A 207 -6.15 14.23 2.45
C ARG A 207 -5.91 13.80 1.01
N GLU A 208 -4.69 14.03 0.49
CA GLU A 208 -4.33 13.74 -0.89
C GLU A 208 -2.84 13.43 -1.02
N LEU A 209 -2.51 12.35 -1.73
CA LEU A 209 -1.15 11.95 -2.10
C LEU A 209 -0.90 12.22 -3.59
N PRO A 210 0.35 12.46 -3.99
CA PRO A 210 0.71 12.49 -5.40
C PRO A 210 0.56 11.09 -6.00
N VAL A 211 -0.16 10.99 -7.15
CA VAL A 211 -0.56 9.73 -7.79
C VAL A 211 -0.02 9.65 -9.21
N GLU A 212 0.45 8.47 -9.61
CA GLU A 212 0.80 8.12 -10.99
C GLU A 212 -0.29 7.24 -11.61
N ARG A 213 -0.36 7.17 -12.95
CA ARG A 213 -1.40 6.43 -13.68
C ARG A 213 -1.49 4.94 -13.33
N HIS A 214 -0.39 4.35 -12.90
CA HIS A 214 -0.29 2.93 -12.54
C HIS A 214 -0.51 2.65 -11.05
N ASP A 215 -0.68 3.69 -10.22
CA ASP A 215 -0.95 3.49 -8.80
C ASP A 215 -2.36 2.90 -8.61
N VAL A 216 -2.45 1.76 -7.94
CA VAL A 216 -3.71 1.09 -7.63
C VAL A 216 -4.19 1.51 -6.25
N ARG A 217 -5.42 2.00 -6.17
CA ARG A 217 -6.06 2.37 -4.90
C ARG A 217 -6.54 1.14 -4.12
N VAL A 218 -6.70 1.31 -2.81
CA VAL A 218 -7.40 0.37 -1.93
C VAL A 218 -8.85 0.82 -1.72
N ASP A 219 -9.71 -0.11 -1.36
CA ASP A 219 -11.15 0.13 -1.17
C ASP A 219 -11.42 0.73 0.22
N ILE A 220 -10.62 0.31 1.21
CA ILE A 220 -10.77 0.75 2.60
C ILE A 220 -9.40 1.12 3.15
N VAL A 221 -9.32 2.21 3.92
CA VAL A 221 -8.16 2.55 4.73
C VAL A 221 -8.56 2.56 6.20
N LEU A 222 -7.80 1.84 7.02
CA LEU A 222 -7.98 1.78 8.47
C LEU A 222 -6.88 2.53 9.18
N THR A 223 -7.29 3.41 10.08
CA THR A 223 -6.42 4.00 11.11
C THR A 223 -6.90 3.56 12.49
N GLU A 224 -6.11 3.82 13.53
CA GLU A 224 -6.54 3.57 14.91
C GLU A 224 -7.79 4.36 15.32
N SER A 225 -8.06 5.47 14.63
CA SER A 225 -9.18 6.38 14.97
C SER A 225 -10.40 6.20 14.07
N LYS A 226 -10.21 5.84 12.78
CA LYS A 226 -11.31 5.88 11.79
C LYS A 226 -11.14 4.86 10.67
N THR A 227 -12.26 4.44 10.09
CA THR A 227 -12.36 3.68 8.84
C THR A 227 -12.74 4.63 7.72
N TYR A 228 -11.95 4.64 6.66
CA TYR A 228 -12.22 5.41 5.45
C TYR A 228 -12.53 4.42 4.32
N ARG A 229 -13.68 4.58 3.68
CA ARG A 229 -14.01 3.84 2.47
C ARG A 229 -13.68 4.73 1.27
N GLY A 230 -12.81 4.25 0.39
CA GLY A 230 -12.48 4.95 -0.85
C GLY A 230 -13.75 5.13 -1.65
N GLY A 231 -14.11 6.38 -1.91
CA GLY A 231 -15.39 6.69 -2.54
C GLY A 231 -15.52 6.05 -3.90
N ALA A 232 -16.67 5.43 -4.13
CA ALA A 232 -17.25 5.38 -5.46
C ALA A 232 -17.40 6.83 -5.92
N SER A 233 -16.68 7.21 -6.97
CA SER A 233 -16.89 8.47 -7.70
C SER A 233 -18.07 8.27 -8.62
#